data_419b994e9dee0d8b35784f1fe6e377b4
#
_entry.id   419b994e9dee0d8b35784f1fe6e377b4
#
_cell.length_a   1.000
_cell.length_b   1.000
_cell.length_c   1.000
_cell.angle_alpha   90.00
_cell.angle_beta   90.00
_cell.angle_gamma   90.00
#
_symmetry.space_group_name_H-M   'P 1'
#
loop_
_entity.id
_entity.type
_entity.pdbx_description
1 polymer ?
#
loop_
_entity_poly.entity_id
_entity_poly.type
_entity_poly.pdbx_seq_one_letter_code
_entity_poly.pdbx_strand_id
1 'polypeptide(L)'
;MERLVGSEMCIRDRAKSLYPMLLPFTKDINVYDPWLSKSKIKSFGFKPVSLNQMFKTCEIIYVLAAVTTKNKNLVNKNLINKMKPNSLFILMSRAAVVNFKDLIDRVKKGDIYVATDVFPVEPVRKNDPIRKVKNILFSAHRAGALTEAFYSMGDIVLKDMHLISKNLKPKFCKQAKLKTVGLLASKPVAIN
;
A
#
# COMPACT_ATOMS: atom_id res chain seq x y z
N MET A 1 3.56 10.03 14.93
CA MET A 1 4.37 10.19 13.70
C MET A 1 3.97 9.11 12.71
N GLU A 2 3.18 9.47 11.72
CA GLU A 2 2.62 8.53 10.73
C GLU A 2 3.44 8.55 9.44
N ARG A 3 3.51 7.44 8.70
CA ARG A 3 4.40 7.33 7.54
C ARG A 3 3.91 6.42 6.44
N LEU A 4 4.15 6.83 5.20
CA LEU A 4 3.73 6.18 3.97
C LEU A 4 4.92 5.58 3.21
N VAL A 5 4.83 4.30 2.82
CA VAL A 5 5.73 3.67 1.85
C VAL A 5 4.99 3.55 0.53
N GLY A 6 5.45 4.24 -0.51
CA GLY A 6 4.81 4.26 -1.82
C GLY A 6 5.76 3.88 -2.95
N SER A 7 5.26 3.14 -3.92
CA SER A 7 5.86 3.03 -5.26
C SER A 7 4.76 2.94 -6.30
N GLU A 8 4.92 3.72 -7.35
CA GLU A 8 4.16 3.81 -8.60
C GLU A 8 2.74 4.42 -8.62
N MET A 9 2.35 4.84 -9.82
CA MET A 9 1.33 5.86 -10.13
C MET A 9 -0.03 5.74 -9.39
N CYS A 10 -0.60 4.55 -9.27
CA CYS A 10 -1.89 4.37 -8.58
C CYS A 10 -1.77 4.47 -7.06
N ILE A 11 -0.61 4.15 -6.51
CA ILE A 11 -0.36 4.12 -5.06
C ILE A 11 0.02 5.50 -4.55
N ARG A 12 0.74 6.28 -5.35
CA ARG A 12 0.97 7.71 -5.07
C ARG A 12 -0.34 8.47 -4.93
N ASP A 13 -1.36 8.12 -5.70
CA ASP A 13 -2.66 8.76 -5.59
C ASP A 13 -3.36 8.38 -4.30
N ARG A 14 -3.25 7.10 -3.85
CA ARG A 14 -3.73 6.70 -2.52
C ARG A 14 -3.04 7.45 -1.40
N ALA A 15 -1.71 7.60 -1.47
CA ALA A 15 -0.96 8.38 -0.50
C ALA A 15 -1.37 9.86 -0.50
N LYS A 16 -1.59 10.45 -1.68
CA LYS A 16 -2.08 11.82 -1.81
C LYS A 16 -3.50 11.99 -1.28
N SER A 17 -4.38 11.01 -1.50
CA SER A 17 -5.75 11.05 -0.97
C SER A 17 -5.78 10.83 0.54
N LEU A 18 -4.87 10.02 1.08
CA LEU A 18 -4.75 9.78 2.51
C LEU A 18 -4.18 11.01 3.25
N TYR A 19 -3.30 11.78 2.61
CA TYR A 19 -2.63 12.92 3.23
C TYR A 19 -3.59 13.93 3.90
N PRO A 20 -4.59 14.48 3.20
CA PRO A 20 -5.52 15.44 3.82
C PRO A 20 -6.34 14.81 4.95
N MET A 21 -6.56 13.49 4.92
CA MET A 21 -7.27 12.77 5.97
C MET A 21 -6.42 12.62 7.25
N LEU A 22 -5.09 12.62 7.13
CA LEU A 22 -4.16 12.51 8.25
C LEU A 22 -3.84 13.86 8.89
N LEU A 23 -3.91 14.96 8.13
CA LEU A 23 -3.55 16.30 8.60
C LEU A 23 -4.25 16.77 9.88
N PRO A 24 -5.54 16.42 10.15
CA PRO A 24 -6.17 16.75 11.43
C PRO A 24 -5.52 16.08 12.65
N PHE A 25 -4.83 14.95 12.44
CA PHE A 25 -4.22 14.18 13.52
C PHE A 25 -2.73 14.45 13.67
N THR A 26 -2.03 14.71 12.57
CA THR A 26 -0.57 14.96 12.59
C THR A 26 -0.09 15.72 11.36
N LYS A 27 0.93 16.56 11.58
CA LYS A 27 1.68 17.24 10.50
C LYS A 27 3.02 16.55 10.20
N ASP A 28 3.46 15.61 11.04
CA ASP A 28 4.75 14.91 10.87
C ASP A 28 4.59 13.65 10.02
N ILE A 29 4.35 13.85 8.73
CA ILE A 29 4.15 12.77 7.76
C ILE A 29 5.43 12.58 6.96
N ASN A 30 6.06 11.43 7.15
CA ASN A 30 7.31 11.05 6.51
C ASN A 30 7.04 10.05 5.38
N VAL A 31 7.76 10.19 4.27
CA VAL A 31 7.55 9.36 3.08
C VAL A 31 8.87 8.75 2.61
N TYR A 32 8.83 7.47 2.31
CA TYR A 32 9.83 6.77 1.52
C TYR A 32 9.21 6.35 0.18
N ASP A 33 9.78 6.85 -0.90
CA ASP A 33 9.47 6.43 -2.28
C ASP A 33 10.79 6.39 -3.07
N PRO A 34 11.25 5.20 -3.50
CA PRO A 34 12.53 5.08 -4.21
C PRO A 34 12.49 5.64 -5.64
N TRP A 35 11.30 5.94 -6.16
CA TRP A 35 11.08 6.43 -7.53
C TRP A 35 10.90 7.95 -7.61
N LEU A 36 10.75 8.62 -6.47
CA LEU A 36 10.62 10.07 -6.38
C LEU A 36 11.89 10.70 -5.84
N SER A 37 12.28 11.83 -6.43
CA SER A 37 13.31 12.66 -5.84
C SER A 37 12.85 13.24 -4.50
N LYS A 38 13.79 13.50 -3.60
CA LYS A 38 13.50 14.13 -2.30
C LYS A 38 12.80 15.50 -2.47
N SER A 39 13.18 16.27 -3.48
CA SER A 39 12.53 17.55 -3.81
C SER A 39 11.06 17.36 -4.20
N LYS A 40 10.77 16.31 -4.98
CA LYS A 40 9.39 16.00 -5.38
C LYS A 40 8.53 15.54 -4.20
N ILE A 41 9.08 14.76 -3.27
CA ILE A 41 8.39 14.37 -2.03
C ILE A 41 8.08 15.61 -1.20
N LYS A 42 9.04 16.53 -1.05
CA LYS A 42 8.85 17.79 -0.33
C LYS A 42 7.80 18.69 -0.97
N SER A 43 7.72 18.75 -2.32
CA SER A 43 6.71 19.56 -3.03
C SER A 43 5.26 19.09 -2.81
N PHE A 44 5.07 17.89 -2.26
CA PHE A 44 3.76 17.37 -1.83
C PHE A 44 3.47 17.62 -0.33
N GLY A 45 4.34 18.34 0.38
CA GLY A 45 4.19 18.59 1.81
C GLY A 45 4.76 17.49 2.71
N PHE A 46 5.40 16.47 2.15
CA PHE A 46 5.95 15.35 2.92
C PHE A 46 7.43 15.51 3.26
N LYS A 47 7.87 14.83 4.30
CA LYS A 47 9.28 14.75 4.68
C LYS A 47 9.91 13.45 4.13
N PRO A 48 10.89 13.53 3.21
CA PRO A 48 11.55 12.34 2.68
C PRO A 48 12.49 11.74 3.73
N VAL A 49 12.39 10.42 3.92
CA VAL A 49 13.24 9.67 4.86
C VAL A 49 13.71 8.36 4.23
N SER A 50 14.74 7.74 4.80
CA SER A 50 15.15 6.40 4.42
C SER A 50 14.19 5.36 5.02
N LEU A 51 14.11 4.18 4.39
CA LEU A 51 13.30 3.08 4.89
C LEU A 51 13.74 2.64 6.31
N ASN A 52 15.06 2.59 6.55
CA ASN A 52 15.60 2.28 7.87
C ASN A 52 15.18 3.29 8.94
N GLN A 53 15.27 4.58 8.63
CA GLN A 53 14.84 5.63 9.55
C GLN A 53 13.35 5.54 9.83
N MET A 54 12.54 5.27 8.80
CA MET A 54 11.11 5.06 8.92
C MET A 54 10.79 3.98 9.96
N PHE A 55 11.31 2.78 9.81
CA PHE A 55 11.02 1.67 10.73
C PHE A 55 11.56 1.89 12.16
N LYS A 56 12.65 2.65 12.31
CA LYS A 56 13.24 2.95 13.62
C LYS A 56 12.47 4.02 14.42
N THR A 57 11.84 4.97 13.74
CA THR A 57 11.34 6.18 14.42
C THR A 57 9.82 6.33 14.42
N CYS A 58 9.08 5.51 13.65
CA CYS A 58 7.64 5.68 13.47
C CYS A 58 6.82 4.83 14.41
N GLU A 59 5.65 5.35 14.74
CA GLU A 59 4.63 4.68 15.51
C GLU A 59 3.59 4.03 14.60
N ILE A 60 3.27 4.66 13.47
CA ILE A 60 2.34 4.10 12.47
C ILE A 60 3.04 4.06 11.11
N ILE A 61 3.00 2.91 10.45
CA ILE A 61 3.62 2.68 9.14
C ILE A 61 2.57 2.16 8.16
N TYR A 62 2.26 2.97 7.14
CA TYR A 62 1.41 2.54 6.03
C TYR A 62 2.25 1.98 4.88
N VAL A 63 1.98 0.77 4.44
CA VAL A 63 2.59 0.17 3.25
C VAL A 63 1.58 0.20 2.10
N LEU A 64 1.81 1.13 1.18
CA LEU A 64 0.97 1.35 0.01
C LEU A 64 1.67 0.97 -1.30
N ALA A 65 2.84 0.34 -1.25
CA ALA A 65 3.67 0.01 -2.41
C ALA A 65 3.06 -1.07 -3.30
N ALA A 66 3.03 -0.86 -4.62
CA ALA A 66 2.74 -1.93 -5.57
C ALA A 66 3.86 -2.98 -5.59
N VAL A 67 3.53 -4.21 -5.98
CA VAL A 67 4.55 -5.23 -6.18
C VAL A 67 5.23 -5.03 -7.52
N THR A 68 6.54 -4.95 -7.48
CA THR A 68 7.41 -4.93 -8.65
C THR A 68 8.47 -6.02 -8.50
N THR A 69 9.18 -6.32 -9.59
CA THR A 69 10.32 -7.25 -9.55
C THR A 69 11.42 -6.81 -8.58
N LYS A 70 11.45 -5.52 -8.20
CA LYS A 70 12.52 -4.91 -7.39
C LYS A 70 12.16 -4.75 -5.90
N ASN A 71 10.89 -4.92 -5.50
CA ASN A 71 10.45 -4.66 -4.12
C ASN A 71 9.77 -5.85 -3.43
N LYS A 72 9.89 -7.04 -4.00
CA LYS A 72 9.46 -8.27 -3.31
C LYS A 72 10.26 -8.41 -2.01
N ASN A 73 9.56 -8.64 -0.89
CA ASN A 73 10.14 -8.69 0.45
C ASN A 73 10.96 -7.43 0.84
N LEU A 74 10.63 -6.27 0.28
CA LEU A 74 11.26 -4.99 0.65
C LEU A 74 11.25 -4.77 2.16
N VAL A 75 10.10 -5.05 2.78
CA VAL A 75 9.95 -5.03 4.24
C VAL A 75 10.36 -6.41 4.76
N ASN A 76 11.63 -6.53 5.10
CA ASN A 76 12.26 -7.75 5.59
C ASN A 76 12.34 -7.77 7.13
N LYS A 77 12.82 -8.88 7.68
CA LYS A 77 13.00 -9.11 9.11
C LYS A 77 13.77 -7.99 9.82
N ASN A 78 14.84 -7.49 9.19
CA ASN A 78 15.66 -6.44 9.78
C ASN A 78 14.90 -5.12 9.97
N LEU A 79 14.02 -4.77 9.02
CA LEU A 79 13.16 -3.60 9.13
C LEU A 79 12.07 -3.82 10.17
N ILE A 80 11.40 -4.96 10.12
CA ILE A 80 10.32 -5.31 11.06
C ILE A 80 10.84 -5.29 12.50
N ASN A 81 12.04 -5.79 12.74
CA ASN A 81 12.65 -5.79 14.08
C ASN A 81 13.04 -4.40 14.60
N LYS A 82 13.12 -3.39 13.72
CA LYS A 82 13.38 -1.99 14.10
C LYS A 82 12.13 -1.24 14.53
N MET A 83 10.96 -1.81 14.32
CA MET A 83 9.70 -1.18 14.76
C MET A 83 9.69 -1.00 16.28
N LYS A 84 9.23 0.17 16.70
CA LYS A 84 9.05 0.48 18.12
C LYS A 84 7.99 -0.42 18.75
N PRO A 85 8.10 -0.73 20.03
CA PRO A 85 6.99 -1.29 20.79
C PRO A 85 5.74 -0.41 20.65
N ASN A 86 4.57 -1.02 20.66
CA ASN A 86 3.26 -0.38 20.49
C ASN A 86 3.04 0.34 19.16
N SER A 87 3.89 0.10 18.16
CA SER A 87 3.66 0.64 16.82
C SER A 87 2.63 -0.15 16.03
N LEU A 88 2.00 0.52 15.07
CA LEU A 88 0.99 -0.04 14.17
C LEU A 88 1.55 -0.14 12.74
N PHE A 89 1.48 -1.33 12.16
CA PHE A 89 1.84 -1.60 10.77
C PHE A 89 0.56 -1.83 9.94
N ILE A 90 0.36 -1.01 8.92
CA ILE A 90 -0.83 -1.04 8.07
C ILE A 90 -0.44 -1.47 6.65
N LEU A 91 -0.90 -2.64 6.23
CA LEU A 91 -0.62 -3.22 4.91
C LEU A 91 -1.87 -3.19 4.03
N MET A 92 -1.95 -2.19 3.17
CA MET A 92 -3.08 -1.93 2.27
C MET A 92 -2.66 -1.96 0.80
N SER A 93 -1.74 -2.87 0.45
CA SER A 93 -1.22 -2.95 -0.91
C SER A 93 -1.17 -4.39 -1.44
N ARG A 94 -0.08 -5.08 -1.19
CA ARG A 94 0.13 -6.49 -1.58
C ARG A 94 1.06 -7.16 -0.57
N ALA A 95 0.73 -8.38 -0.17
CA ALA A 95 1.50 -9.13 0.82
C ALA A 95 2.95 -9.39 0.38
N ALA A 96 3.19 -9.56 -0.93
CA ALA A 96 4.52 -9.86 -1.46
C ALA A 96 5.56 -8.73 -1.28
N VAL A 97 5.15 -7.51 -0.89
CA VAL A 97 6.08 -6.42 -0.53
C VAL A 97 6.74 -6.67 0.83
N VAL A 98 6.11 -7.49 1.66
CA VAL A 98 6.53 -7.76 3.04
C VAL A 98 6.96 -9.22 3.16
N ASN A 99 7.99 -9.52 3.92
CA ASN A 99 8.19 -10.88 4.41
C ASN A 99 7.11 -11.16 5.47
N PHE A 100 6.00 -11.71 4.98
CA PHE A 100 4.78 -11.87 5.78
C PHE A 100 4.98 -12.79 6.97
N LYS A 101 5.81 -13.83 6.82
CA LYS A 101 6.16 -14.74 7.93
C LYS A 101 6.87 -13.98 9.05
N ASP A 102 7.89 -13.20 8.73
CA ASP A 102 8.63 -12.42 9.73
C ASP A 102 7.73 -11.38 10.42
N LEU A 103 6.77 -10.78 9.68
CA LEU A 103 5.78 -9.87 10.25
C LEU A 103 4.90 -10.57 11.28
N ILE A 104 4.38 -11.75 10.95
CA ILE A 104 3.53 -12.53 11.87
C ILE A 104 4.33 -13.01 13.09
N ASP A 105 5.56 -13.46 12.89
CA ASP A 105 6.44 -13.88 14.00
C ASP A 105 6.73 -12.69 14.94
N ARG A 106 6.83 -11.47 14.42
CA ARG A 106 7.00 -10.26 15.22
C ARG A 106 5.72 -9.90 16.00
N VAL A 107 4.55 -9.96 15.36
CA VAL A 107 3.26 -9.68 16.01
C VAL A 107 2.98 -10.65 17.15
N LYS A 108 3.33 -11.93 16.97
CA LYS A 108 3.16 -12.95 18.03
C LYS A 108 3.93 -12.65 19.32
N LYS A 109 4.96 -11.80 19.28
CA LYS A 109 5.64 -11.31 20.49
C LYS A 109 4.78 -10.37 21.32
N GLY A 110 3.69 -9.82 20.73
CA GLY A 110 2.70 -9.03 21.43
C GLY A 110 3.02 -7.55 21.57
N ASP A 111 4.12 -7.07 21.00
CA ASP A 111 4.61 -5.72 21.19
C ASP A 111 4.38 -4.76 20.00
N ILE A 112 3.76 -5.24 18.92
CA ILE A 112 3.28 -4.41 17.80
C ILE A 112 1.87 -4.82 17.38
N TYR A 113 1.20 -3.92 16.65
CA TYR A 113 -0.11 -4.13 16.05
C TYR A 113 -0.01 -4.16 14.53
N VAL A 114 -0.89 -4.93 13.87
CA VAL A 114 -0.97 -5.00 12.41
C VAL A 114 -2.42 -4.81 11.97
N ALA A 115 -2.62 -4.02 10.92
CA ALA A 115 -3.85 -4.00 10.15
C ALA A 115 -3.53 -4.41 8.71
N THR A 116 -4.16 -5.46 8.19
CA THR A 116 -3.91 -5.93 6.83
C THR A 116 -5.19 -6.30 6.09
N ASP A 117 -5.24 -5.92 4.82
CA ASP A 117 -6.31 -6.30 3.89
C ASP A 117 -5.82 -7.37 2.89
N VAL A 118 -4.53 -7.70 2.90
CA VAL A 118 -3.92 -8.58 1.91
C VAL A 118 -3.07 -9.68 2.54
N PHE A 119 -3.06 -10.85 1.91
CA PHE A 119 -2.38 -12.04 2.41
C PHE A 119 -1.54 -12.71 1.32
N PRO A 120 -0.54 -13.52 1.66
CA PRO A 120 0.25 -14.28 0.68
C PRO A 120 -0.58 -15.28 -0.13
N VAL A 121 -1.61 -15.85 0.47
CA VAL A 121 -2.59 -16.75 -0.16
C VAL A 121 -3.98 -16.23 0.14
N GLU A 122 -4.76 -16.00 -0.88
CA GLU A 122 -6.13 -15.51 -0.82
C GLU A 122 -7.06 -16.43 -1.61
N PRO A 123 -8.26 -16.74 -1.08
CA PRO A 123 -8.80 -16.34 0.21
C PRO A 123 -8.13 -17.07 1.39
N VAL A 124 -8.05 -16.39 2.54
CA VAL A 124 -7.49 -16.99 3.78
C VAL A 124 -8.37 -18.13 4.25
N ARG A 125 -7.83 -19.35 4.34
CA ARG A 125 -8.55 -20.56 4.74
C ARG A 125 -9.17 -20.42 6.13
N LYS A 126 -10.31 -21.09 6.35
CA LYS A 126 -11.00 -21.07 7.67
C LYS A 126 -10.10 -21.50 8.82
N ASN A 127 -9.22 -22.48 8.59
CA ASN A 127 -8.32 -23.05 9.59
C ASN A 127 -6.93 -22.38 9.61
N ASP A 128 -6.73 -21.28 8.90
CA ASP A 128 -5.43 -20.63 8.84
C ASP A 128 -5.01 -20.14 10.24
N PRO A 129 -3.80 -20.47 10.71
CA PRO A 129 -3.30 -20.07 12.03
C PRO A 129 -3.30 -18.56 12.26
N ILE A 130 -3.26 -17.75 11.20
CA ILE A 130 -3.28 -16.29 11.31
C ILE A 130 -4.55 -15.77 11.99
N ARG A 131 -5.67 -16.48 11.85
CA ARG A 131 -6.95 -16.11 12.45
C ARG A 131 -6.95 -16.12 13.98
N LYS A 132 -5.99 -16.82 14.59
CA LYS A 132 -5.80 -16.92 16.04
C LYS A 132 -4.74 -15.97 16.57
N VAL A 133 -4.03 -15.24 15.70
CA VAL A 133 -2.98 -14.30 16.13
C VAL A 133 -3.65 -13.07 16.71
N LYS A 134 -3.31 -12.74 17.95
CA LYS A 134 -3.73 -11.49 18.60
C LYS A 134 -3.02 -10.29 17.96
N ASN A 135 -3.51 -9.09 18.18
CA ASN A 135 -2.95 -7.82 17.67
C ASN A 135 -2.94 -7.69 16.14
N ILE A 136 -3.77 -8.48 15.43
CA ILE A 136 -4.01 -8.32 14.00
C ILE A 136 -5.47 -7.99 13.75
N LEU A 137 -5.73 -6.85 13.13
CA LEU A 137 -6.98 -6.54 12.46
C LEU A 137 -6.84 -6.89 10.98
N PHE A 138 -7.75 -7.69 10.46
CA PHE A 138 -7.69 -8.07 9.04
C PHE A 138 -9.06 -8.02 8.37
N SER A 139 -9.05 -7.71 7.08
CA SER A 139 -10.18 -7.83 6.17
C SER A 139 -9.83 -8.75 4.99
N ALA A 140 -10.81 -9.09 4.18
CA ALA A 140 -10.66 -10.11 3.14
C ALA A 140 -10.38 -9.49 1.76
N HIS A 141 -9.39 -8.63 1.65
CA HIS A 141 -9.01 -7.88 0.45
C HIS A 141 -10.17 -7.02 -0.09
N ARG A 142 -10.91 -6.40 0.82
CA ARG A 142 -12.12 -5.64 0.53
C ARG A 142 -12.06 -4.15 0.87
N ALA A 143 -10.91 -3.66 1.32
CA ALA A 143 -10.76 -2.25 1.68
C ALA A 143 -11.04 -1.27 0.52
N GLY A 144 -10.88 -1.73 -0.73
CA GLY A 144 -11.23 -0.95 -1.93
C GLY A 144 -12.50 -1.43 -2.65
N ALA A 145 -13.19 -2.45 -2.14
CA ALA A 145 -14.35 -3.06 -2.78
C ALA A 145 -15.66 -2.41 -2.30
N LEU A 146 -15.79 -1.11 -2.53
CA LEU A 146 -17.01 -0.34 -2.27
C LEU A 146 -17.85 -0.28 -3.54
N THR A 147 -19.15 -0.44 -3.42
CA THR A 147 -20.10 -0.40 -4.54
C THR A 147 -19.97 0.90 -5.34
N GLU A 148 -19.89 2.02 -4.65
CA GLU A 148 -19.72 3.36 -5.23
C GLU A 148 -18.39 3.49 -6.00
N ALA A 149 -17.33 2.86 -5.50
CA ALA A 149 -16.04 2.86 -6.17
C ALA A 149 -16.08 2.07 -7.48
N PHE A 150 -16.79 0.93 -7.51
CA PHE A 150 -16.98 0.13 -8.73
C PHE A 150 -17.81 0.89 -9.77
N TYR A 151 -18.91 1.53 -9.38
CA TYR A 151 -19.68 2.38 -10.28
C TYR A 151 -18.85 3.52 -10.85
N SER A 152 -18.11 4.23 -9.98
CA SER A 152 -17.23 5.33 -10.40
C SER A 152 -16.13 4.87 -11.37
N MET A 153 -15.56 3.69 -11.17
CA MET A 153 -14.60 3.10 -12.11
C MET A 153 -15.24 2.78 -13.46
N GLY A 154 -16.45 2.21 -13.47
CA GLY A 154 -17.23 1.96 -14.67
C GLY A 154 -17.50 3.23 -15.45
N ASP A 155 -17.98 4.26 -14.78
CA ASP A 155 -18.27 5.59 -15.38
C ASP A 155 -17.04 6.22 -16.03
N ILE A 156 -15.88 6.16 -15.36
CA ILE A 156 -14.62 6.68 -15.88
C ILE A 156 -14.23 5.96 -17.18
N VAL A 157 -14.35 4.64 -17.20
CA VAL A 157 -14.04 3.83 -18.39
C VAL A 157 -15.01 4.15 -19.53
N LEU A 158 -16.32 4.20 -19.26
CA LEU A 158 -17.35 4.52 -20.26
C LEU A 158 -17.15 5.93 -20.87
N LYS A 159 -16.79 6.93 -20.05
CA LYS A 159 -16.47 8.27 -20.52
C LYS A 159 -15.30 8.28 -21.51
N ASP A 160 -14.24 7.55 -21.21
CA ASP A 160 -13.08 7.47 -22.11
C ASP A 160 -13.36 6.62 -23.35
N MET A 161 -14.13 5.55 -23.25
CA MET A 161 -14.60 4.79 -24.41
C MET A 161 -15.42 5.67 -25.37
N HIS A 162 -16.28 6.53 -24.83
CA HIS A 162 -17.06 7.50 -25.63
C HIS A 162 -16.15 8.52 -26.33
N LEU A 163 -15.10 9.02 -25.66
CA LEU A 163 -14.10 9.88 -26.30
C LEU A 163 -13.37 9.17 -27.45
N ILE A 164 -12.92 7.94 -27.20
CA ILE A 164 -12.21 7.11 -28.20
C ILE A 164 -13.11 6.83 -29.40
N SER A 165 -14.38 6.51 -29.20
CA SER A 165 -15.34 6.27 -30.30
C SER A 165 -15.54 7.50 -31.22
N LYS A 166 -15.22 8.69 -30.70
CA LYS A 166 -15.22 9.95 -31.44
C LYS A 166 -13.84 10.37 -31.95
N ASN A 167 -12.86 9.45 -31.94
CA ASN A 167 -11.45 9.73 -32.28
C ASN A 167 -10.81 10.82 -31.39
N LEU A 168 -11.31 11.02 -30.17
CA LEU A 168 -10.74 11.93 -29.20
C LEU A 168 -9.83 11.19 -28.20
N LYS A 169 -8.86 11.89 -27.64
CA LYS A 169 -7.96 11.30 -26.63
C LYS A 169 -8.70 11.04 -25.31
N PRO A 170 -8.47 9.87 -24.66
CA PRO A 170 -8.99 9.60 -23.33
C PRO A 170 -8.47 10.62 -22.30
N LYS A 171 -9.31 11.00 -21.34
CA LYS A 171 -9.00 12.06 -20.36
C LYS A 171 -9.11 11.60 -18.90
N PHE A 172 -9.91 10.58 -18.62
CA PHE A 172 -10.31 10.20 -17.27
C PHE A 172 -9.48 9.02 -16.74
N CYS A 173 -9.21 8.02 -17.58
CA CYS A 173 -8.32 6.92 -17.23
C CYS A 173 -6.86 7.34 -17.32
N LYS A 174 -6.04 6.84 -16.41
CA LYS A 174 -4.60 7.04 -16.48
C LYS A 174 -3.98 6.19 -17.55
N GLN A 175 -3.22 6.81 -18.43
CA GLN A 175 -2.45 6.10 -19.44
C GLN A 175 -1.40 5.20 -18.78
N ALA A 176 -1.41 3.91 -19.12
CA ALA A 176 -0.37 2.98 -18.78
C ALA A 176 0.93 3.32 -19.55
N LYS A 177 2.04 3.39 -18.84
CA LYS A 177 3.36 3.61 -19.46
C LYS A 177 4.08 2.28 -19.59
N LEU A 178 4.51 1.89 -20.78
CA LEU A 178 5.24 0.64 -21.05
C LEU A 178 6.40 0.42 -20.08
N LYS A 179 7.16 1.48 -19.77
CA LYS A 179 8.29 1.44 -18.83
C LYS A 179 7.90 0.99 -17.42
N THR A 180 6.67 1.26 -16.98
CA THR A 180 6.19 0.93 -15.64
C THR A 180 5.34 -0.33 -15.60
N VAL A 181 4.58 -0.60 -16.65
CA VAL A 181 3.75 -1.82 -16.77
C VAL A 181 4.61 -3.08 -16.74
N GLY A 182 5.75 -3.08 -17.47
CA GLY A 182 6.68 -4.21 -17.48
C GLY A 182 7.35 -4.51 -16.12
N LEU A 183 7.27 -3.61 -15.15
CA LEU A 183 7.78 -3.83 -13.79
C LEU A 183 6.73 -4.44 -12.84
N LEU A 184 5.45 -4.41 -13.21
CA LEU A 184 4.39 -4.94 -12.37
C LEU A 184 4.46 -6.47 -12.31
N ALA A 185 4.58 -7.01 -11.10
CA ALA A 185 4.70 -8.45 -10.84
C ALA A 185 3.43 -9.02 -10.16
N SER A 186 2.33 -8.28 -10.13
CA SER A 186 1.06 -8.77 -9.57
C SER A 186 0.36 -9.67 -10.58
N LYS A 187 0.06 -10.90 -10.18
CA LYS A 187 -0.84 -11.78 -10.95
C LYS A 187 -2.30 -11.33 -10.71
N PRO A 188 -3.19 -11.44 -11.71
CA PRO A 188 -4.62 -11.30 -11.47
C PRO A 188 -5.06 -12.30 -10.40
N VAL A 189 -5.98 -11.87 -9.52
CA VAL A 189 -6.64 -12.80 -8.60
C VAL A 189 -7.52 -13.70 -9.46
N ALA A 190 -7.32 -15.02 -9.41
CA ALA A 190 -8.23 -15.96 -10.01
C ALA A 190 -9.56 -15.87 -9.25
N ILE A 191 -10.61 -15.45 -9.93
CA ILE A 191 -11.99 -15.51 -9.42
C ILE A 191 -12.47 -16.92 -9.74
N ASN A 192 -12.52 -17.79 -8.74
CA ASN A 192 -13.20 -19.09 -8.82
C ASN A 192 -14.66 -18.90 -8.47
#